data_a87baa529076dd4491aaf1a3f787f59b
#
_entry.id   a87baa529076dd4491aaf1a3f787f59b
#
_cell.length_a   1.000
_cell.length_b   1.000
_cell.length_c   1.000
_cell.angle_alpha   90.00
_cell.angle_beta   90.00
_cell.angle_gamma   90.00
#
_symmetry.space_group_name_H-M   'P 1'
#
loop_
_entity.id
_entity.type
_entity.pdbx_description
1 polymer ?
#
loop_
_entity_poly.entity_id
_entity_poly.type
_entity_poly.pdbx_seq_one_letter_code
_entity_poly.pdbx_strand_id
1 'polypeptide(L)'
;MIDKYKIVSLVLTLSLIAALVRLVYSTNIAGPSAPQDDKASVLKIIHERKSVRSFTEQPVSREQLDTLVRAAMAAPTGKNMQPWKFIVIDDKEAMTQLSEQLPYAKMLKEAQAAVIVCGDMSVVDDNGKPSTNWVMDCSAATENLLLAAEAMGLGAVWTGVYPYEERLEAVKKAFNLPDNIIPLNMVPIGYPKGEQHPKDKYKPDNIHYNGW
;
A
#
# COMPACT_ATOMS: atom_id res chain seq x y z
N MET A 1 43.74 -58.54 -25.56
CA MET A 1 42.64 -58.80 -24.66
C MET A 1 42.36 -57.54 -23.87
N ILE A 2 41.24 -56.90 -24.14
CA ILE A 2 40.88 -55.67 -23.38
C ILE A 2 40.44 -56.12 -21.99
N ASP A 3 41.03 -55.51 -20.97
CA ASP A 3 40.80 -55.85 -19.58
C ASP A 3 39.35 -55.51 -19.21
N LYS A 4 38.55 -56.55 -18.84
CA LYS A 4 37.14 -56.42 -18.49
C LYS A 4 36.91 -55.37 -17.39
N TYR A 5 37.86 -55.20 -16.48
CA TYR A 5 37.77 -54.19 -15.40
C TYR A 5 37.90 -52.76 -15.94
N LYS A 6 38.69 -52.52 -17.03
CA LYS A 6 38.78 -51.21 -17.67
C LYS A 6 37.51 -50.82 -18.40
N ILE A 7 36.83 -51.80 -19.01
CA ILE A 7 35.52 -51.57 -19.67
C ILE A 7 34.45 -51.22 -18.62
N VAL A 8 34.36 -52.00 -17.53
CA VAL A 8 33.42 -51.72 -16.42
C VAL A 8 33.68 -50.37 -15.77
N SER A 9 34.94 -50.02 -15.52
CA SER A 9 35.30 -48.72 -14.98
C SER A 9 34.90 -47.56 -15.92
N LEU A 10 35.10 -47.70 -17.21
CA LEU A 10 34.73 -46.69 -18.21
C LEU A 10 33.20 -46.49 -18.27
N VAL A 11 32.41 -47.56 -18.24
CA VAL A 11 30.94 -47.49 -18.24
C VAL A 11 30.40 -46.84 -16.97
N LEU A 12 30.96 -47.13 -15.79
CA LEU A 12 30.57 -46.54 -14.54
C LEU A 12 30.91 -45.04 -14.51
N THR A 13 32.08 -44.64 -15.06
CA THR A 13 32.46 -43.20 -15.14
C THR A 13 31.56 -42.43 -16.08
N LEU A 14 31.22 -43.00 -17.25
CA LEU A 14 30.30 -42.36 -18.19
C LEU A 14 28.87 -42.23 -17.62
N SER A 15 28.38 -43.24 -16.88
CA SER A 15 27.06 -43.15 -16.23
C SER A 15 27.05 -42.14 -15.08
N LEU A 16 28.15 -41.99 -14.34
CA LEU A 16 28.27 -40.96 -13.30
C LEU A 16 28.29 -39.56 -13.88
N ILE A 17 29.04 -39.36 -14.98
CA ILE A 17 29.06 -38.07 -15.72
C ILE A 17 27.68 -37.77 -16.28
N ALA A 18 26.96 -38.73 -16.85
CA ALA A 18 25.60 -38.52 -17.34
C ALA A 18 24.62 -38.17 -16.23
N ALA A 19 24.75 -38.77 -15.02
CA ALA A 19 23.95 -38.46 -13.86
C ALA A 19 24.27 -37.06 -13.32
N LEU A 20 25.52 -36.66 -13.27
CA LEU A 20 25.96 -35.30 -12.89
C LEU A 20 25.47 -34.24 -13.88
N VAL A 21 25.58 -34.50 -15.17
CA VAL A 21 25.05 -33.60 -16.21
C VAL A 21 23.54 -33.46 -16.09
N ARG A 22 22.80 -34.56 -15.85
CA ARG A 22 21.34 -34.49 -15.57
C ARG A 22 21.02 -33.70 -14.31
N LEU A 23 21.79 -33.83 -13.24
CA LEU A 23 21.61 -33.11 -12.00
C LEU A 23 21.85 -31.59 -12.23
N VAL A 24 22.94 -31.22 -12.92
CA VAL A 24 23.25 -29.82 -13.26
C VAL A 24 22.20 -29.25 -14.23
N TYR A 25 21.73 -30.01 -15.20
CA TYR A 25 20.64 -29.56 -16.09
C TYR A 25 19.33 -29.42 -15.34
N SER A 26 18.98 -30.32 -14.41
CA SER A 26 17.75 -30.21 -13.63
C SER A 26 17.77 -29.02 -12.65
N THR A 27 18.94 -28.66 -12.13
CA THR A 27 19.09 -27.47 -11.26
C THR A 27 19.13 -26.16 -12.04
N ASN A 28 19.59 -26.18 -13.31
CA ASN A 28 19.63 -24.99 -14.18
C ASN A 28 18.35 -24.77 -15.01
N ILE A 29 17.46 -25.80 -15.15
CA ILE A 29 16.15 -25.64 -15.80
C ILE A 29 15.06 -25.23 -14.80
N ALA A 30 15.34 -25.28 -13.50
CA ALA A 30 14.58 -24.47 -12.55
C ALA A 30 14.98 -23.00 -12.76
N GLY A 31 14.58 -22.43 -13.89
CA GLY A 31 14.50 -20.98 -14.05
C GLY A 31 13.72 -20.43 -12.86
N PRO A 32 13.88 -19.13 -12.50
CA PRO A 32 13.18 -18.56 -11.37
C PRO A 32 11.72 -18.96 -11.52
N SER A 33 11.22 -19.75 -10.55
CA SER A 33 9.82 -20.15 -10.50
C SER A 33 9.02 -18.87 -10.74
N ALA A 34 8.26 -18.84 -11.85
CA ALA A 34 7.48 -17.68 -12.20
C ALA A 34 6.66 -17.27 -10.96
N PRO A 35 6.45 -15.98 -10.71
CA PRO A 35 5.89 -15.42 -9.47
C PRO A 35 4.39 -15.75 -9.32
N GLN A 36 4.06 -17.03 -9.22
CA GLN A 36 2.69 -17.50 -8.98
C GLN A 36 2.28 -17.19 -7.53
N ASP A 37 3.25 -17.14 -6.63
CA ASP A 37 3.07 -16.78 -5.24
C ASP A 37 2.85 -15.26 -5.06
N ASP A 38 3.52 -14.43 -5.87
CA ASP A 38 3.41 -12.97 -5.76
C ASP A 38 2.06 -12.43 -6.26
N LYS A 39 1.49 -13.00 -7.33
CA LYS A 39 0.15 -12.60 -7.82
C LYS A 39 -0.95 -12.97 -6.83
N ALA A 40 -0.88 -14.16 -6.26
CA ALA A 40 -1.81 -14.61 -5.23
C ALA A 40 -1.71 -13.73 -3.98
N SER A 41 -0.49 -13.29 -3.60
CA SER A 41 -0.27 -12.42 -2.45
C SER A 41 -0.86 -11.01 -2.64
N VAL A 42 -0.74 -10.40 -3.83
CA VAL A 42 -1.34 -9.08 -4.13
C VAL A 42 -2.86 -9.12 -4.06
N LEU A 43 -3.50 -10.11 -4.70
CA LEU A 43 -4.96 -10.25 -4.63
C LEU A 43 -5.43 -10.52 -3.20
N LYS A 44 -4.68 -11.31 -2.44
CA LYS A 44 -4.95 -11.55 -1.02
C LYS A 44 -4.97 -10.25 -0.23
N ILE A 45 -3.95 -9.40 -0.38
CA ILE A 45 -3.88 -8.09 0.29
C ILE A 45 -5.09 -7.23 -0.05
N ILE A 46 -5.47 -7.16 -1.34
CA ILE A 46 -6.63 -6.39 -1.81
C ILE A 46 -7.92 -6.87 -1.13
N HIS A 47 -8.12 -8.20 -1.03
CA HIS A 47 -9.32 -8.77 -0.43
C HIS A 47 -9.32 -8.73 1.10
N GLU A 48 -8.15 -8.84 1.73
CA GLU A 48 -8.01 -8.84 3.20
C GLU A 48 -7.93 -7.45 3.81
N ARG A 49 -7.62 -6.40 3.01
CA ARG A 49 -7.58 -5.04 3.50
C ARG A 49 -8.90 -4.65 4.17
N LYS A 50 -8.77 -4.08 5.34
CA LYS A 50 -9.89 -3.69 6.20
C LYS A 50 -9.65 -2.33 6.87
N SER A 51 -10.73 -1.71 7.34
CA SER A 51 -10.65 -0.46 8.09
C SER A 51 -10.44 -0.75 9.57
N VAL A 52 -9.22 -0.51 10.05
CA VAL A 52 -8.83 -0.72 11.45
C VAL A 52 -8.99 0.58 12.22
N ARG A 53 -9.67 0.52 13.38
CA ARG A 53 -9.98 1.69 14.23
C ARG A 53 -9.59 1.52 15.69
N SER A 54 -8.95 0.39 16.03
CA SER A 54 -8.38 0.14 17.35
C SER A 54 -6.94 -0.34 17.17
N PHE A 55 -6.03 0.26 17.90
CA PHE A 55 -4.61 0.05 17.75
C PHE A 55 -3.94 -0.33 19.06
N THR A 56 -2.83 -1.05 18.98
CA THR A 56 -1.95 -1.33 20.11
C THR A 56 -1.02 -0.14 20.36
N GLU A 57 -0.29 -0.20 21.49
CA GLU A 57 0.73 0.81 21.81
C GLU A 57 2.08 0.56 21.09
N GLN A 58 2.17 -0.46 20.25
CA GLN A 58 3.38 -0.75 19.50
C GLN A 58 3.68 0.39 18.52
N PRO A 59 4.87 1.01 18.60
CA PRO A 59 5.20 2.15 17.76
C PRO A 59 5.34 1.78 16.29
N VAL A 60 4.98 2.70 15.41
CA VAL A 60 5.24 2.63 13.97
C VAL A 60 6.50 3.45 13.67
N SER A 61 7.48 2.84 13.01
CA SER A 61 8.74 3.53 12.71
C SER A 61 8.60 4.52 11.55
N ARG A 62 9.47 5.53 11.50
CA ARG A 62 9.52 6.45 10.36
C ARG A 62 9.84 5.76 9.04
N GLU A 63 10.64 4.70 9.05
CA GLU A 63 10.94 3.88 7.86
C GLU A 63 9.68 3.20 7.31
N GLN A 64 8.81 2.73 8.21
CA GLN A 64 7.53 2.17 7.82
C GLN A 64 6.63 3.25 7.22
N LEU A 65 6.57 4.43 7.82
CA LEU A 65 5.79 5.57 7.30
C LEU A 65 6.31 6.03 5.94
N ASP A 66 7.62 6.11 5.75
CA ASP A 66 8.23 6.42 4.45
C ASP A 66 7.86 5.38 3.39
N THR A 67 7.84 4.10 3.76
CA THR A 67 7.43 3.02 2.85
C THR A 67 5.97 3.19 2.41
N LEU A 68 5.07 3.54 3.34
CA LEU A 68 3.66 3.80 3.05
C LEU A 68 3.48 5.01 2.11
N VAL A 69 4.19 6.10 2.35
CA VAL A 69 4.14 7.30 1.50
C VAL A 69 4.74 7.02 0.12
N ARG A 70 5.81 6.23 0.01
CA ARG A 70 6.35 5.78 -1.28
C ARG A 70 5.35 4.94 -2.06
N ALA A 71 4.64 4.03 -1.41
CA ALA A 71 3.58 3.26 -2.04
C ALA A 71 2.44 4.17 -2.52
N ALA A 72 2.04 5.17 -1.73
CA ALA A 72 1.07 6.17 -2.13
C ALA A 72 1.50 6.92 -3.39
N MET A 73 2.75 7.38 -3.45
CA MET A 73 3.30 8.10 -4.60
C MET A 73 3.45 7.24 -5.87
N ALA A 74 3.33 5.91 -5.77
CA ALA A 74 3.33 5.01 -6.92
C ALA A 74 1.95 4.93 -7.63
N ALA A 75 0.94 5.62 -7.13
CA ALA A 75 -0.39 5.66 -7.73
C ALA A 75 -0.38 6.36 -9.11
N PRO A 76 -1.30 5.99 -10.02
CA PRO A 76 -1.48 6.73 -11.27
C PRO A 76 -2.07 8.11 -11.01
N THR A 77 -1.76 9.09 -11.89
CA THR A 77 -2.37 10.42 -11.89
C THR A 77 -2.76 10.87 -13.27
N GLY A 78 -3.78 11.68 -13.37
CA GLY A 78 -4.18 12.31 -14.62
C GLY A 78 -3.02 13.13 -15.20
N LYS A 79 -2.62 12.85 -16.46
CA LYS A 79 -1.50 13.51 -17.16
C LYS A 79 -0.16 13.47 -16.38
N ASN A 80 0.00 12.55 -15.44
CA ASN A 80 1.16 12.47 -14.54
C ASN A 80 1.41 13.76 -13.74
N MET A 81 0.36 14.46 -13.35
CA MET A 81 0.45 15.74 -12.64
C MET A 81 0.91 15.62 -11.19
N GLN A 82 0.65 14.48 -10.54
CA GLN A 82 1.09 14.19 -9.17
C GLN A 82 0.73 15.30 -8.17
N PRO A 83 -0.55 15.72 -8.09
CA PRO A 83 -0.96 16.88 -7.31
C PRO A 83 -1.02 16.62 -5.80
N TRP A 84 -0.52 15.49 -5.35
CA TRP A 84 -0.56 15.11 -3.93
C TRP A 84 0.56 15.74 -3.10
N LYS A 85 0.24 16.03 -1.85
CA LYS A 85 1.16 16.29 -0.74
C LYS A 85 0.76 15.40 0.44
N PHE A 86 1.74 15.05 1.25
CA PHE A 86 1.52 14.19 2.41
C PHE A 86 2.05 14.87 3.66
N ILE A 87 1.25 14.87 4.74
CA ILE A 87 1.67 15.28 6.06
C ILE A 87 1.72 14.04 6.92
N VAL A 88 2.91 13.67 7.35
CA VAL A 88 3.12 12.52 8.24
C VAL A 88 3.15 13.04 9.68
N ILE A 89 2.33 12.44 10.53
CA ILE A 89 2.17 12.83 11.93
C ILE A 89 2.58 11.62 12.78
N ASP A 90 3.62 11.79 13.56
CA ASP A 90 4.09 10.85 14.60
C ASP A 90 4.07 11.48 16.01
N ASP A 91 3.44 12.66 16.12
CA ASP A 91 3.22 13.38 17.37
C ASP A 91 1.88 12.97 17.99
N LYS A 92 1.94 12.34 19.16
CA LYS A 92 0.78 11.83 19.88
C LYS A 92 -0.13 12.94 20.40
N GLU A 93 0.44 14.07 20.79
CA GLU A 93 -0.34 15.21 21.29
C GLU A 93 -1.14 15.84 20.16
N ALA A 94 -0.52 16.09 19.01
CA ALA A 94 -1.20 16.59 17.81
C ALA A 94 -2.35 15.68 17.37
N MET A 95 -2.13 14.35 17.36
CA MET A 95 -3.18 13.39 17.03
C MET A 95 -4.32 13.40 18.05
N THR A 96 -4.02 13.53 19.33
CA THR A 96 -5.03 13.62 20.39
C THR A 96 -5.88 14.87 20.25
N GLN A 97 -5.26 16.03 20.05
CA GLN A 97 -5.97 17.30 19.83
C GLN A 97 -6.88 17.25 18.59
N LEU A 98 -6.39 16.68 17.49
CA LEU A 98 -7.21 16.49 16.28
C LEU A 98 -8.41 15.55 16.54
N SER A 99 -8.23 14.49 17.33
CA SER A 99 -9.30 13.56 17.64
C SER A 99 -10.46 14.22 18.39
N GLU A 100 -10.20 15.31 19.11
CA GLU A 100 -11.21 16.08 19.84
C GLU A 100 -12.00 17.03 18.94
N GLN A 101 -11.32 17.57 17.91
CA GLN A 101 -11.92 18.46 16.93
C GLN A 101 -12.64 17.71 15.80
N LEU A 102 -12.25 16.46 15.54
CA LEU A 102 -12.77 15.64 14.44
C LEU A 102 -13.57 14.45 14.99
N PRO A 103 -14.90 14.55 15.17
CA PRO A 103 -15.70 13.52 15.85
C PRO A 103 -15.65 12.14 15.20
N TYR A 104 -15.27 12.06 13.91
CA TYR A 104 -15.13 10.80 13.16
C TYR A 104 -13.69 10.25 13.18
N ALA A 105 -12.77 10.94 13.83
CA ALA A 105 -11.35 10.56 13.91
C ALA A 105 -10.91 10.17 15.34
N LYS A 106 -11.84 9.74 16.20
CA LYS A 106 -11.58 9.38 17.60
C LYS A 106 -10.46 8.33 17.77
N MET A 107 -10.30 7.46 16.76
CA MET A 107 -9.25 6.44 16.75
C MET A 107 -7.83 7.01 16.70
N LEU A 108 -7.65 8.30 16.41
CA LEU A 108 -6.34 8.97 16.50
C LEU A 108 -5.74 8.91 17.90
N LYS A 109 -6.57 8.86 18.94
CA LYS A 109 -6.10 8.70 20.33
C LYS A 109 -5.32 7.39 20.54
N GLU A 110 -5.68 6.34 19.82
CA GLU A 110 -5.03 5.04 19.91
C GLU A 110 -3.95 4.87 18.81
N ALA A 111 -4.09 5.51 17.67
CA ALA A 111 -3.16 5.39 16.55
C ALA A 111 -1.73 5.82 16.95
N GLN A 112 -0.73 5.20 16.34
CA GLN A 112 0.68 5.50 16.60
C GLN A 112 1.24 6.52 15.61
N ALA A 113 0.59 6.68 14.46
CA ALA A 113 0.87 7.69 13.47
C ALA A 113 -0.38 8.01 12.65
N ALA A 114 -0.31 9.06 11.85
CA ALA A 114 -1.30 9.34 10.81
C ALA A 114 -0.64 9.96 9.59
N VAL A 115 -1.28 9.79 8.43
CA VAL A 115 -0.90 10.48 7.20
C VAL A 115 -2.10 11.26 6.70
N ILE A 116 -1.94 12.58 6.46
CA ILE A 116 -2.93 13.38 5.75
C ILE A 116 -2.53 13.44 4.30
N VAL A 117 -3.43 13.02 3.41
CA VAL A 117 -3.27 13.14 1.96
C VAL A 117 -3.96 14.40 1.50
N CYS A 118 -3.20 15.29 0.86
CA CYS A 118 -3.66 16.60 0.40
C CYS A 118 -3.51 16.73 -1.11
N GLY A 119 -4.39 17.50 -1.73
CA GLY A 119 -4.21 18.02 -3.08
C GLY A 119 -3.53 19.37 -3.05
N ASP A 120 -2.58 19.59 -3.97
CA ASP A 120 -1.90 20.87 -4.19
C ASP A 120 -2.47 21.54 -5.44
N MET A 121 -3.24 22.60 -5.24
CA MET A 121 -3.88 23.34 -6.31
C MET A 121 -2.93 24.28 -7.08
N SER A 122 -1.68 24.41 -6.63
CA SER A 122 -0.63 25.10 -7.38
C SER A 122 -0.05 24.25 -8.52
N VAL A 123 -0.29 22.92 -8.48
CA VAL A 123 0.04 22.03 -9.60
C VAL A 123 -0.96 22.24 -10.72
N VAL A 124 -0.49 22.84 -11.81
CA VAL A 124 -1.32 23.23 -12.94
C VAL A 124 -0.95 22.45 -14.20
N ASP A 125 -1.90 22.32 -15.12
CA ASP A 125 -1.67 21.75 -16.44
C ASP A 125 -1.03 22.78 -17.40
N ASP A 126 -0.80 22.36 -18.65
CA ASP A 126 -0.20 23.20 -19.71
C ASP A 126 -0.99 24.48 -20.00
N ASN A 127 -2.26 24.58 -19.57
CA ASN A 127 -3.13 25.74 -19.68
C ASN A 127 -3.18 26.58 -18.38
N GLY A 128 -2.36 26.29 -17.41
CA GLY A 128 -2.32 26.97 -16.11
C GLY A 128 -3.50 26.66 -15.20
N LYS A 129 -4.23 25.56 -15.43
CA LYS A 129 -5.38 25.16 -14.60
C LYS A 129 -5.00 24.09 -13.60
N PRO A 130 -5.42 24.20 -12.33
CA PRO A 130 -5.25 23.14 -11.33
C PRO A 130 -5.84 21.83 -11.83
N SER A 131 -5.27 20.71 -11.37
CA SER A 131 -5.80 19.38 -11.70
C SER A 131 -7.24 19.24 -11.23
N THR A 132 -8.16 19.06 -12.15
CA THR A 132 -9.56 18.73 -11.84
C THR A 132 -9.70 17.31 -11.27
N ASN A 133 -8.69 16.47 -11.48
CA ASN A 133 -8.65 15.06 -11.04
C ASN A 133 -7.98 14.86 -9.66
N TRP A 134 -7.58 15.94 -8.99
CA TRP A 134 -6.81 15.83 -7.74
C TRP A 134 -7.46 14.93 -6.69
N VAL A 135 -8.79 14.94 -6.59
CA VAL A 135 -9.52 14.05 -5.67
C VAL A 135 -9.33 12.59 -6.06
N MET A 136 -9.41 12.26 -7.34
CA MET A 136 -9.22 10.90 -7.85
C MET A 136 -7.77 10.45 -7.69
N ASP A 137 -6.82 11.32 -8.05
CA ASP A 137 -5.39 11.06 -7.94
C ASP A 137 -4.98 10.82 -6.48
N CYS A 138 -5.41 11.70 -5.56
CA CYS A 138 -5.17 11.54 -4.12
C CYS A 138 -5.91 10.33 -3.52
N SER A 139 -7.07 9.95 -4.08
CA SER A 139 -7.80 8.75 -3.67
C SER A 139 -7.05 7.47 -4.07
N ALA A 140 -6.51 7.43 -5.29
CA ALA A 140 -5.66 6.33 -5.74
C ALA A 140 -4.40 6.19 -4.85
N ALA A 141 -3.74 7.32 -4.54
CA ALA A 141 -2.61 7.35 -3.63
C ALA A 141 -2.98 6.83 -2.23
N THR A 142 -4.14 7.21 -1.72
CA THR A 142 -4.63 6.75 -0.41
C THR A 142 -4.87 5.24 -0.43
N GLU A 143 -5.49 4.68 -1.47
CA GLU A 143 -5.71 3.23 -1.54
C GLU A 143 -4.38 2.46 -1.60
N ASN A 144 -3.39 2.92 -2.36
CA ASN A 144 -2.05 2.33 -2.33
C ASN A 144 -1.43 2.33 -0.92
N LEU A 145 -1.59 3.43 -0.17
CA LEU A 145 -1.15 3.51 1.23
C LEU A 145 -1.85 2.48 2.10
N LEU A 146 -3.18 2.33 1.96
CA LEU A 146 -3.97 1.38 2.73
C LEU A 146 -3.58 -0.08 2.43
N LEU A 147 -3.33 -0.41 1.16
CA LEU A 147 -2.87 -1.74 0.73
C LEU A 147 -1.45 -2.02 1.25
N ALA A 148 -0.56 -1.04 1.20
CA ALA A 148 0.78 -1.17 1.75
C ALA A 148 0.76 -1.37 3.27
N ALA A 149 -0.12 -0.68 3.99
CA ALA A 149 -0.31 -0.87 5.42
C ALA A 149 -0.74 -2.31 5.74
N GLU A 150 -1.73 -2.85 5.02
CA GLU A 150 -2.16 -4.26 5.15
C GLU A 150 -1.00 -5.23 4.87
N ALA A 151 -0.24 -5.02 3.78
CA ALA A 151 0.91 -5.84 3.42
C ALA A 151 2.01 -5.85 4.49
N MET A 152 2.13 -4.77 5.26
CA MET A 152 3.11 -4.62 6.34
C MET A 152 2.58 -5.09 7.70
N GLY A 153 1.36 -5.63 7.77
CA GLY A 153 0.71 -6.03 9.02
C GLY A 153 0.26 -4.84 9.88
N LEU A 154 0.20 -3.65 9.28
CA LEU A 154 -0.32 -2.45 9.93
C LEU A 154 -1.83 -2.32 9.67
N GLY A 155 -2.53 -1.75 10.63
CA GLY A 155 -3.92 -1.33 10.47
C GLY A 155 -4.00 0.12 10.05
N ALA A 156 -4.94 0.44 9.17
CA ALA A 156 -5.21 1.80 8.75
C ALA A 156 -6.69 1.99 8.41
N VAL A 157 -7.14 3.25 8.37
CA VAL A 157 -8.50 3.57 7.95
C VAL A 157 -8.55 4.94 7.27
N TRP A 158 -9.32 5.04 6.19
CA TRP A 158 -9.66 6.30 5.55
C TRP A 158 -10.63 7.09 6.42
N THR A 159 -10.23 8.30 6.86
CA THR A 159 -11.09 9.27 7.54
C THR A 159 -11.25 10.48 6.65
N GLY A 160 -12.43 10.71 6.08
CA GLY A 160 -12.69 11.79 5.13
C GLY A 160 -12.58 13.18 5.78
N VAL A 161 -11.84 14.08 5.12
CA VAL A 161 -11.77 15.52 5.46
C VAL A 161 -12.54 16.29 4.41
N TYR A 162 -12.15 16.25 3.15
CA TYR A 162 -12.90 16.83 2.03
C TYR A 162 -14.16 15.99 1.74
N PRO A 163 -15.32 16.59 1.36
CA PRO A 163 -15.57 18.03 1.14
C PRO A 163 -16.18 18.77 2.35
N TYR A 164 -15.97 18.31 3.56
CA TYR A 164 -16.64 18.83 4.76
C TYR A 164 -15.91 20.06 5.29
N GLU A 165 -16.53 21.23 5.18
CA GLU A 165 -15.92 22.53 5.51
C GLU A 165 -15.33 22.58 6.92
N GLU A 166 -16.12 22.16 7.92
CA GLU A 166 -15.67 22.13 9.33
C GLU A 166 -14.40 21.30 9.53
N ARG A 167 -14.26 20.19 8.78
CA ARG A 167 -13.08 19.32 8.86
C ARG A 167 -11.88 19.93 8.12
N LEU A 168 -12.15 20.57 6.99
CA LEU A 168 -11.13 21.30 6.23
C LEU A 168 -10.51 22.39 7.08
N GLU A 169 -11.35 23.24 7.71
CA GLU A 169 -10.91 24.31 8.58
C GLU A 169 -10.08 23.77 9.77
N ALA A 170 -10.57 22.74 10.44
CA ALA A 170 -9.88 22.15 11.59
C ALA A 170 -8.47 21.64 11.21
N VAL A 171 -8.36 20.89 10.10
CA VAL A 171 -7.08 20.34 9.64
C VAL A 171 -6.15 21.45 9.13
N LYS A 172 -6.66 22.40 8.33
CA LYS A 172 -5.89 23.53 7.83
C LYS A 172 -5.31 24.36 8.97
N LYS A 173 -6.10 24.64 9.99
CA LYS A 173 -5.67 25.40 11.18
C LYS A 173 -4.63 24.63 12.01
N ALA A 174 -4.84 23.33 12.23
CA ALA A 174 -3.95 22.52 13.05
C ALA A 174 -2.53 22.42 12.47
N PHE A 175 -2.40 22.43 11.13
CA PHE A 175 -1.12 22.28 10.44
C PHE A 175 -0.66 23.51 9.67
N ASN A 176 -1.31 24.66 9.85
CA ASN A 176 -1.00 25.92 9.14
C ASN A 176 -0.90 25.72 7.63
N LEU A 177 -1.87 25.00 7.03
CA LEU A 177 -1.83 24.69 5.61
C LEU A 177 -2.07 25.97 4.78
N PRO A 178 -1.28 26.20 3.72
CA PRO A 178 -1.54 27.30 2.79
C PRO A 178 -2.83 27.03 1.99
N ASP A 179 -3.42 28.08 1.44
CA ASP A 179 -4.73 28.03 0.78
C ASP A 179 -4.80 27.05 -0.38
N ASN A 180 -3.69 26.88 -1.10
CA ASN A 180 -3.60 25.95 -2.22
C ASN A 180 -3.50 24.48 -1.81
N ILE A 181 -3.33 24.17 -0.52
CA ILE A 181 -3.27 22.79 -0.02
C ILE A 181 -4.62 22.39 0.56
N ILE A 182 -5.25 21.41 -0.05
CA ILE A 182 -6.59 20.94 0.33
C ILE A 182 -6.47 19.50 0.88
N PRO A 183 -6.69 19.28 2.18
CA PRO A 183 -6.66 17.93 2.76
C PRO A 183 -7.87 17.11 2.28
N LEU A 184 -7.60 15.97 1.62
CA LEU A 184 -8.62 15.04 1.15
C LEU A 184 -9.10 14.15 2.29
N ASN A 185 -8.16 13.53 2.97
CA ASN A 185 -8.43 12.59 4.05
C ASN A 185 -7.26 12.53 5.03
N MET A 186 -7.52 11.88 6.15
CA MET A 186 -6.51 11.51 7.14
C MET A 186 -6.58 10.00 7.36
N VAL A 187 -5.42 9.36 7.41
CA VAL A 187 -5.27 7.91 7.58
C VAL A 187 -4.55 7.65 8.91
N PRO A 188 -5.28 7.36 10.00
CA PRO A 188 -4.69 6.83 11.23
C PRO A 188 -4.05 5.48 10.98
N ILE A 189 -2.87 5.23 11.58
CA ILE A 189 -2.02 4.06 11.35
C ILE A 189 -1.52 3.53 12.69
N GLY A 190 -1.44 2.20 12.81
CA GLY A 190 -0.91 1.50 13.97
C GLY A 190 -1.02 0.00 13.80
N TYR A 191 -0.53 -0.78 14.77
CA TYR A 191 -0.75 -2.22 14.77
C TYR A 191 -2.17 -2.53 15.25
N PRO A 192 -2.93 -3.40 14.56
CA PRO A 192 -4.32 -3.70 14.91
C PRO A 192 -4.45 -4.28 16.33
N LYS A 193 -5.47 -3.83 17.08
CA LYS A 193 -5.84 -4.39 18.37
C LYS A 193 -7.06 -5.27 18.21
N GLY A 194 -6.93 -6.54 18.59
CA GLY A 194 -7.99 -7.54 18.43
C GLY A 194 -8.20 -7.99 16.98
N GLU A 195 -9.18 -8.84 16.76
CA GLU A 195 -9.51 -9.34 15.44
C GLU A 195 -10.32 -8.32 14.64
N GLN A 196 -9.92 -8.15 13.39
CA GLN A 196 -10.56 -7.28 12.42
C GLN A 196 -10.79 -8.08 11.14
N HIS A 197 -11.99 -8.01 10.58
CA HIS A 197 -12.33 -8.78 9.39
C HIS A 197 -12.64 -7.88 8.20
N PRO A 198 -12.22 -8.27 6.98
CA PRO A 198 -12.64 -7.60 5.76
C PRO A 198 -14.14 -7.82 5.54
N LYS A 199 -14.77 -6.90 4.82
CA LYS A 199 -16.17 -7.01 4.42
C LYS A 199 -16.24 -7.51 2.99
N ASP A 200 -17.02 -8.55 2.73
CA ASP A 200 -17.40 -8.91 1.37
C ASP A 200 -18.32 -7.79 0.81
N LYS A 201 -17.87 -7.21 -0.31
CA LYS A 201 -18.58 -6.13 -1.00
C LYS A 201 -18.95 -6.51 -2.44
N TYR A 202 -18.67 -7.77 -2.83
CA TYR A 202 -18.99 -8.22 -4.17
C TYR A 202 -20.50 -8.24 -4.40
N LYS A 203 -20.94 -7.60 -5.46
CA LYS A 203 -22.33 -7.57 -5.90
C LYS A 203 -22.35 -7.78 -7.41
N PRO A 204 -22.79 -8.96 -7.90
CA PRO A 204 -22.83 -9.22 -9.35
C PRO A 204 -23.71 -8.23 -10.12
N ASP A 205 -24.78 -7.71 -9.50
CA ASP A 205 -25.67 -6.73 -10.11
C ASP A 205 -25.01 -5.38 -10.46
N ASN A 206 -23.79 -5.14 -9.92
CA ASN A 206 -23.01 -3.95 -10.29
C ASN A 206 -22.16 -4.16 -11.55
N ILE A 207 -22.27 -5.33 -12.20
CA ILE A 207 -21.44 -5.70 -13.35
C ILE A 207 -22.32 -5.78 -14.59
N HIS A 208 -22.03 -4.96 -15.58
CA HIS A 208 -22.71 -4.94 -16.88
C HIS A 208 -21.68 -5.21 -17.97
N TYR A 209 -21.94 -6.20 -18.83
CA TYR A 209 -21.07 -6.60 -19.94
C TYR A 209 -21.57 -5.96 -21.24
N ASN A 210 -20.69 -5.21 -21.91
CA ASN A 210 -20.95 -4.57 -23.22
C ASN A 210 -22.08 -3.54 -23.27
N GLY A 211 -22.64 -3.16 -22.15
CA GLY A 211 -23.68 -2.14 -22.02
C GLY A 211 -24.29 -2.14 -20.63
N TRP A 212 -25.20 -1.16 -20.43
CA TRP A 212 -25.95 -1.03 -19.16
C TRP A 212 -27.14 -1.97 -19.17
#